data_a7b1c85e61bc1d82bc2ecde5211fc849
#
_entry.id   a7b1c85e61bc1d82bc2ecde5211fc849
#
_cell.length_a   1.000
_cell.length_b   1.000
_cell.length_c   1.000
_cell.angle_alpha   90.00
_cell.angle_beta   90.00
_cell.angle_gamma   90.00
#
_symmetry.space_group_name_H-M   'P 1'
#
loop_
_entity.id
_entity.type
_entity.pdbx_description
1 polymer ?
#
loop_
_entity_poly.entity_id
_entity_poly.type
_entity_poly.pdbx_seq_one_letter_code
_entity_poly.pdbx_strand_id
1 'polypeptide(L)'
;MTDWTAGYIADIGYTFGYYTELNPLRAQFALLYGGFAPPAGSACCELGFGQGVSVNVHAAASGSEWWATDFNPTQASFARELASVSGASANLSDESFEEFCRRQDLPDFDFIGLHGIWSWVSDKNRQVIVDFIRRKLKVGGVVYVSYNTQPGWAPMIPIRDLLTDHRDSMTAEGSGSVAQVGAALEFIERLLDVNPTYAKVNPLIVERIKQIKTQNRNYLAHEYFNRDWAPMSFSRMASWLDSAKISFAVSAAYLEQLDPMNLTKEQVA
;
A
#
# COMPACT_ATOMS: atom_id res chain seq x y z
N MET A 1 -5.16 15.39 -22.72
CA MET A 1 -5.61 15.60 -21.32
C MET A 1 -4.64 14.84 -20.43
N THR A 2 -4.05 15.46 -19.44
CA THR A 2 -3.26 14.74 -18.44
C THR A 2 -4.20 13.85 -17.65
N ASP A 3 -3.93 12.55 -17.62
CA ASP A 3 -4.67 11.59 -16.82
C ASP A 3 -4.51 11.95 -15.33
N TRP A 4 -5.56 12.51 -14.73
CA TRP A 4 -5.56 12.95 -13.33
C TRP A 4 -5.39 11.80 -12.33
N THR A 5 -5.74 10.58 -12.77
CA THR A 5 -5.58 9.37 -11.95
C THR A 5 -4.14 8.87 -11.87
N ALA A 6 -3.25 9.42 -12.71
CA ALA A 6 -1.89 8.95 -12.88
C ALA A 6 -1.81 7.43 -13.22
N GLY A 7 -2.87 6.89 -13.83
CA GLY A 7 -2.99 5.47 -14.19
C GLY A 7 -3.48 4.55 -13.07
N TYR A 8 -4.00 5.14 -11.97
CA TYR A 8 -4.67 4.40 -10.92
C TYR A 8 -6.15 4.19 -11.27
N ILE A 9 -6.74 3.07 -10.88
CA ILE A 9 -8.17 2.77 -11.08
C ILE A 9 -9.00 3.71 -10.19
N ALA A 10 -9.87 4.52 -10.80
CA ALA A 10 -10.68 5.51 -10.10
C ALA A 10 -12.17 5.49 -10.46
N ASP A 11 -12.58 4.63 -11.39
CA ASP A 11 -13.99 4.47 -11.82
C ASP A 11 -14.83 3.63 -10.84
N ILE A 12 -14.18 2.99 -9.86
CA ILE A 12 -14.80 2.20 -8.80
C ILE A 12 -14.22 2.58 -7.44
N GLY A 13 -15.06 2.48 -6.39
CA GLY A 13 -14.61 2.74 -5.03
C GLY A 13 -13.62 1.70 -4.51
N TYR A 14 -12.67 2.14 -3.69
CA TYR A 14 -11.78 1.25 -2.96
C TYR A 14 -12.53 0.53 -1.83
N THR A 15 -11.98 -0.56 -1.34
CA THR A 15 -12.55 -1.32 -0.22
C THR A 15 -12.39 -0.58 1.10
N PHE A 16 -13.33 -0.80 2.02
CA PHE A 16 -13.23 -0.29 3.38
C PHE A 16 -12.34 -1.22 4.20
N GLY A 17 -11.29 -0.68 4.80
CA GLY A 17 -10.34 -1.47 5.58
C GLY A 17 -9.80 -0.68 6.77
N TYR A 18 -9.66 -1.37 7.91
CA TYR A 18 -8.90 -0.89 9.05
C TYR A 18 -7.56 -1.62 9.10
N TYR A 19 -6.48 -0.86 9.05
CA TYR A 19 -5.11 -1.39 9.00
C TYR A 19 -4.40 -1.11 10.32
N THR A 20 -4.26 -2.13 11.15
CA THR A 20 -3.62 -2.03 12.47
C THR A 20 -2.15 -1.62 12.38
N GLU A 21 -1.50 -1.90 11.27
CA GLU A 21 -0.09 -1.59 11.00
C GLU A 21 0.17 -0.08 10.90
N LEU A 22 -0.86 0.70 10.56
CA LEU A 22 -0.81 2.16 10.54
C LEU A 22 -0.93 2.80 11.94
N ASN A 23 -1.14 1.99 12.98
CA ASN A 23 -1.20 2.51 14.35
C ASN A 23 0.21 2.83 14.86
N PRO A 24 0.52 4.12 15.20
CA PRO A 24 1.82 4.50 15.71
C PRO A 24 2.23 3.76 16.99
N LEU A 25 1.28 3.42 17.88
CA LEU A 25 1.56 2.65 19.10
C LEU A 25 2.07 1.24 18.77
N ARG A 26 1.53 0.61 17.72
CA ARG A 26 2.01 -0.69 17.27
C ARG A 26 3.44 -0.59 16.72
N ALA A 27 3.73 0.46 15.95
CA ALA A 27 5.10 0.72 15.48
C ALA A 27 6.06 0.98 16.64
N GLN A 28 5.65 1.76 17.64
CA GLN A 28 6.43 2.01 18.86
C GLN A 28 6.72 0.71 19.61
N PHE A 29 5.71 -0.18 19.75
CA PHE A 29 5.90 -1.48 20.40
C PHE A 29 6.90 -2.35 19.64
N ALA A 30 6.80 -2.41 18.31
CA ALA A 30 7.75 -3.15 17.48
C ALA A 30 9.19 -2.62 17.61
N LEU A 31 9.36 -1.30 17.67
CA LEU A 31 10.66 -0.65 17.88
C LEU A 31 11.24 -0.97 19.25
N LEU A 32 10.44 -0.84 20.31
CA LEU A 32 10.89 -1.17 21.68
C LEU A 32 11.34 -2.62 21.79
N TYR A 33 10.59 -3.54 21.18
CA TYR A 33 10.96 -4.94 21.14
C TYR A 33 12.27 -5.16 20.40
N GLY A 34 12.50 -4.45 19.29
CA GLY A 34 13.74 -4.45 18.52
C GLY A 34 14.91 -3.68 19.16
N GLY A 35 14.73 -3.12 20.36
CA GLY A 35 15.76 -2.36 21.09
C GLY A 35 15.94 -0.91 20.62
N PHE A 36 15.00 -0.35 19.89
CA PHE A 36 15.02 1.05 19.45
C PHE A 36 14.16 1.94 20.33
N ALA A 37 14.62 3.17 20.58
CA ALA A 37 13.79 4.17 21.23
C ALA A 37 12.69 4.64 20.26
N PRO A 38 11.39 4.59 20.68
CA PRO A 38 10.31 5.09 19.83
C PRO A 38 10.32 6.63 19.77
N PRO A 39 9.72 7.25 18.75
CA PRO A 39 9.52 8.69 18.73
C PRO A 39 8.67 9.16 19.90
N ALA A 40 9.04 10.32 20.47
CA ALA A 40 8.34 10.87 21.64
C ALA A 40 7.15 11.76 21.27
N GLY A 41 7.03 12.17 20.02
CA GLY A 41 5.97 13.06 19.54
C GLY A 41 4.76 12.32 18.99
N SER A 42 3.75 13.09 18.60
CA SER A 42 2.45 12.60 18.19
C SER A 42 1.94 13.19 16.87
N ALA A 43 2.80 13.82 16.07
CA ALA A 43 2.44 14.28 14.74
C ALA A 43 2.55 13.11 13.73
N CYS A 44 1.43 12.72 13.14
CA CYS A 44 1.32 11.56 12.28
C CYS A 44 0.84 11.94 10.87
N CYS A 45 1.36 11.25 9.87
CA CYS A 45 0.95 11.41 8.48
C CYS A 45 0.59 10.06 7.86
N GLU A 46 -0.49 10.02 7.08
CA GLU A 46 -0.85 8.86 6.24
C GLU A 46 -0.93 9.30 4.78
N LEU A 47 -0.16 8.65 3.91
CA LEU A 47 -0.13 8.89 2.47
C LEU A 47 -0.93 7.80 1.74
N GLY A 48 -2.03 8.18 1.09
CA GLY A 48 -2.94 7.26 0.41
C GLY A 48 -3.89 6.55 1.38
N PHE A 49 -4.73 7.32 2.07
CA PHE A 49 -5.63 6.78 3.12
C PHE A 49 -6.83 5.97 2.58
N GLY A 50 -7.05 5.95 1.25
CA GLY A 50 -8.21 5.27 0.65
C GLY A 50 -9.52 5.82 1.20
N GLN A 51 -10.38 4.96 1.77
CA GLN A 51 -11.63 5.37 2.41
C GLN A 51 -11.43 6.07 3.76
N GLY A 52 -10.20 6.17 4.26
CA GLY A 52 -9.87 6.90 5.49
C GLY A 52 -10.33 6.25 6.79
N VAL A 53 -10.71 4.97 6.78
CA VAL A 53 -11.17 4.28 7.99
C VAL A 53 -10.05 4.21 9.03
N SER A 54 -8.82 3.83 8.63
CA SER A 54 -7.68 3.71 9.55
C SER A 54 -7.32 5.04 10.17
N VAL A 55 -7.13 6.09 9.37
CA VAL A 55 -6.75 7.42 9.88
C VAL A 55 -7.79 7.97 10.83
N ASN A 56 -9.08 7.81 10.54
CA ASN A 56 -10.16 8.28 11.42
C ASN A 56 -10.19 7.52 12.76
N VAL A 57 -10.04 6.19 12.73
CA VAL A 57 -9.97 5.39 13.96
C VAL A 57 -8.76 5.80 14.81
N HIS A 58 -7.59 5.95 14.18
CA HIS A 58 -6.38 6.33 14.91
C HIS A 58 -6.46 7.75 15.46
N ALA A 59 -7.03 8.70 14.71
CA ALA A 59 -7.24 10.07 15.18
C ALA A 59 -8.23 10.14 16.33
N ALA A 60 -9.33 9.38 16.26
CA ALA A 60 -10.33 9.35 17.33
C ALA A 60 -9.84 8.63 18.59
N ALA A 61 -8.98 7.62 18.45
CA ALA A 61 -8.51 6.78 19.55
C ALA A 61 -7.22 7.28 20.22
N SER A 62 -6.62 8.37 19.74
CA SER A 62 -5.35 8.88 20.27
C SER A 62 -5.36 10.40 20.41
N GLY A 63 -4.39 10.94 21.17
CA GLY A 63 -4.12 12.39 21.21
C GLY A 63 -3.16 12.85 20.09
N SER A 64 -2.95 12.05 19.06
CA SER A 64 -2.06 12.39 17.96
C SER A 64 -2.72 13.34 16.97
N GLU A 65 -1.94 14.27 16.45
CA GLU A 65 -2.36 15.13 15.34
C GLU A 65 -2.16 14.38 14.01
N TRP A 66 -3.23 14.20 13.25
CA TRP A 66 -3.20 13.47 12.00
C TRP A 66 -3.36 14.37 10.78
N TRP A 67 -2.49 14.14 9.80
CA TRP A 67 -2.53 14.73 8.47
C TRP A 67 -2.52 13.61 7.45
N ALA A 68 -3.41 13.68 6.47
CA ALA A 68 -3.44 12.61 5.48
C ALA A 68 -3.97 13.10 4.12
N THR A 69 -3.54 12.42 3.06
CA THR A 69 -4.01 12.71 1.71
C THR A 69 -4.39 11.44 0.95
N ASP A 70 -5.43 11.56 0.14
CA ASP A 70 -5.75 10.63 -0.93
C ASP A 70 -6.23 11.43 -2.15
N PHE A 71 -5.69 11.15 -3.33
CA PHE A 71 -5.97 11.95 -4.52
C PHE A 71 -7.40 11.80 -5.03
N ASN A 72 -8.15 10.75 -4.58
CA ASN A 72 -9.51 10.50 -5.03
C ASN A 72 -10.51 11.33 -4.22
N PRO A 73 -11.18 12.33 -4.85
CA PRO A 73 -12.06 13.25 -4.12
C PRO A 73 -13.27 12.56 -3.50
N THR A 74 -13.75 11.45 -4.08
CA THR A 74 -14.87 10.68 -3.51
C THR A 74 -14.45 10.00 -2.20
N GLN A 75 -13.26 9.40 -2.17
CA GLN A 75 -12.70 8.77 -0.98
C GLN A 75 -12.43 9.81 0.11
N ALA A 76 -11.82 10.93 -0.25
CA ALA A 76 -11.53 12.01 0.67
C ALA A 76 -12.81 12.66 1.23
N SER A 77 -13.88 12.78 0.42
CA SER A 77 -15.17 13.27 0.90
C SER A 77 -15.77 12.34 1.94
N PHE A 78 -15.79 11.03 1.68
CA PHE A 78 -16.24 10.03 2.64
C PHE A 78 -15.41 10.05 3.94
N ALA A 79 -14.09 10.13 3.83
CA ALA A 79 -13.21 10.19 4.99
C ALA A 79 -13.47 11.43 5.86
N ARG A 80 -13.73 12.60 5.26
CA ARG A 80 -14.10 13.85 5.96
C ARG A 80 -15.47 13.75 6.65
N GLU A 81 -16.44 13.11 5.98
CA GLU A 81 -17.75 12.85 6.58
C GLU A 81 -17.62 11.94 7.82
N LEU A 82 -16.84 10.86 7.68
CA LEU A 82 -16.55 9.95 8.79
C LEU A 82 -15.86 10.67 9.96
N ALA A 83 -14.90 11.55 9.69
CA ALA A 83 -14.25 12.39 10.70
C ALA A 83 -15.26 13.29 11.44
N SER A 84 -16.14 13.94 10.70
CA SER A 84 -17.18 14.83 11.24
C SER A 84 -18.15 14.09 12.17
N VAL A 85 -18.60 12.90 11.77
CA VAL A 85 -19.56 12.10 12.54
C VAL A 85 -18.92 11.46 13.78
N SER A 86 -17.67 10.99 13.66
CA SER A 86 -16.93 10.33 14.75
C SER A 86 -16.27 11.31 15.72
N GLY A 87 -16.19 12.60 15.38
CA GLY A 87 -15.45 13.59 16.13
C GLY A 87 -13.92 13.41 16.05
N ALA A 88 -13.44 12.66 15.08
CA ALA A 88 -12.01 12.51 14.85
C ALA A 88 -11.38 13.82 14.37
N SER A 89 -10.29 14.24 15.02
CA SER A 89 -9.53 15.44 14.62
C SER A 89 -8.40 15.04 13.67
N ALA A 90 -8.72 14.96 12.36
CA ALA A 90 -7.77 14.66 11.32
C ALA A 90 -7.83 15.69 10.18
N ASN A 91 -6.67 16.14 9.71
CA ASN A 91 -6.51 17.04 8.57
C ASN A 91 -6.46 16.21 7.27
N LEU A 92 -7.61 16.01 6.64
CA LEU A 92 -7.78 15.16 5.47
C LEU A 92 -7.90 15.98 4.19
N SER A 93 -7.07 15.70 3.19
CA SER A 93 -7.10 16.37 1.89
C SER A 93 -7.31 15.39 0.72
N ASP A 94 -7.78 15.93 -0.41
CA ASP A 94 -7.92 15.25 -1.70
C ASP A 94 -6.82 15.65 -2.69
N GLU A 95 -5.65 15.96 -2.15
CA GLU A 95 -4.48 16.36 -2.94
C GLU A 95 -3.69 15.13 -3.41
N SER A 96 -3.14 15.22 -4.63
CA SER A 96 -2.13 14.28 -5.11
C SER A 96 -0.88 14.30 -4.22
N PHE A 97 -0.05 13.26 -4.30
CA PHE A 97 1.23 13.26 -3.57
C PHE A 97 2.08 14.47 -3.92
N GLU A 98 2.07 14.92 -5.19
CA GLU A 98 2.86 16.07 -5.62
C GLU A 98 2.38 17.37 -4.97
N GLU A 99 1.08 17.58 -4.85
CA GLU A 99 0.49 18.76 -4.20
C GLU A 99 0.67 18.71 -2.69
N PHE A 100 0.23 17.64 -2.04
CA PHE A 100 0.32 17.49 -0.59
C PHE A 100 1.78 17.58 -0.09
N CYS A 101 2.69 16.87 -0.71
CA CYS A 101 4.08 16.84 -0.27
C CYS A 101 4.82 18.18 -0.47
N ARG A 102 4.29 19.12 -1.27
CA ARG A 102 4.85 20.47 -1.44
C ARG A 102 4.29 21.51 -0.49
N ARG A 103 3.26 21.18 0.28
CA ARG A 103 2.66 22.11 1.24
C ARG A 103 3.70 22.61 2.25
N GLN A 104 3.60 23.89 2.58
CA GLN A 104 4.53 24.55 3.54
C GLN A 104 3.95 24.57 4.97
N ASP A 105 2.65 24.41 5.11
CA ASP A 105 1.94 24.44 6.38
C ASP A 105 1.93 23.10 7.14
N LEU A 106 2.45 22.02 6.52
CA LEU A 106 2.58 20.73 7.18
C LEU A 106 3.63 20.76 8.29
N PRO A 107 3.33 20.18 9.47
CA PRO A 107 4.34 20.02 10.52
C PRO A 107 5.44 19.04 10.10
N ASP A 108 6.47 18.93 10.93
CA ASP A 108 7.38 17.79 10.86
C ASP A 108 6.79 16.63 11.65
N PHE A 109 6.89 15.42 11.08
CA PHE A 109 6.17 14.25 11.58
C PHE A 109 7.05 13.31 12.41
N ASP A 110 6.45 12.69 13.41
CA ASP A 110 7.03 11.62 14.20
C ASP A 110 6.78 10.25 13.55
N PHE A 111 5.66 10.14 12.79
CA PHE A 111 5.27 8.93 12.08
C PHE A 111 4.74 9.29 10.68
N ILE A 112 5.21 8.57 9.66
CA ILE A 112 4.69 8.64 8.29
C ILE A 112 4.32 7.21 7.86
N GLY A 113 3.05 6.97 7.53
CA GLY A 113 2.53 5.67 7.13
C GLY A 113 2.14 5.62 5.65
N LEU A 114 2.54 4.52 4.97
CA LEU A 114 2.13 4.17 3.62
C LEU A 114 1.71 2.70 3.60
N HIS A 115 0.41 2.44 3.61
CA HIS A 115 -0.10 1.08 3.57
C HIS A 115 -0.67 0.75 2.19
N GLY A 116 -0.08 -0.24 1.51
CA GLY A 116 -0.56 -0.66 0.19
C GLY A 116 -0.41 0.40 -0.90
N ILE A 117 0.59 1.27 -0.84
CA ILE A 117 0.80 2.37 -1.79
C ILE A 117 2.06 2.15 -2.63
N TRP A 118 3.16 1.79 -2.01
CA TRP A 118 4.48 1.81 -2.63
C TRP A 118 4.61 1.01 -3.92
N SER A 119 3.97 -0.15 -3.99
CA SER A 119 4.01 -1.01 -5.18
C SER A 119 3.18 -0.49 -6.35
N TRP A 120 2.22 0.40 -6.12
CA TRP A 120 1.23 0.85 -7.11
C TRP A 120 1.41 2.27 -7.59
N VAL A 121 2.45 2.96 -7.15
CA VAL A 121 2.76 4.32 -7.61
C VAL A 121 3.93 4.35 -8.59
N SER A 122 3.96 5.36 -9.45
CA SER A 122 5.05 5.58 -10.40
C SER A 122 6.37 5.91 -9.71
N ASP A 123 7.49 5.74 -10.40
CA ASP A 123 8.80 6.14 -9.90
C ASP A 123 8.85 7.65 -9.60
N LYS A 124 8.12 8.48 -10.36
CA LYS A 124 7.96 9.91 -10.08
C LYS A 124 7.33 10.13 -8.70
N ASN A 125 6.23 9.44 -8.40
CA ASN A 125 5.56 9.55 -7.11
C ASN A 125 6.43 9.00 -5.97
N ARG A 126 7.16 7.89 -6.19
CA ARG A 126 8.12 7.39 -5.20
C ARG A 126 9.17 8.45 -4.87
N GLN A 127 9.71 9.13 -5.88
CA GLN A 127 10.69 10.20 -5.66
C GLN A 127 10.09 11.37 -4.86
N VAL A 128 8.86 11.78 -5.14
CA VAL A 128 8.13 12.81 -4.39
C VAL A 128 7.97 12.40 -2.92
N ILE A 129 7.55 11.16 -2.68
CA ILE A 129 7.36 10.61 -1.33
C ILE A 129 8.69 10.55 -0.57
N VAL A 130 9.76 10.08 -1.20
CA VAL A 130 11.10 10.00 -0.58
C VAL A 130 11.62 11.39 -0.21
N ASP A 131 11.46 12.38 -1.10
CA ASP A 131 11.83 13.76 -0.81
C ASP A 131 10.99 14.36 0.35
N PHE A 132 9.71 14.05 0.39
CA PHE A 132 8.83 14.43 1.50
C PHE A 132 9.29 13.83 2.83
N ILE A 133 9.55 12.53 2.88
CA ILE A 133 10.08 11.85 4.06
C ILE A 133 11.37 12.53 4.53
N ARG A 134 12.31 12.79 3.61
CA ARG A 134 13.58 13.47 3.93
C ARG A 134 13.38 14.83 4.58
N ARG A 135 12.38 15.60 4.13
CA ARG A 135 12.15 16.97 4.60
C ARG A 135 11.30 17.05 5.86
N LYS A 136 10.35 16.11 6.01
CA LYS A 136 9.26 16.21 6.98
C LYS A 136 9.30 15.16 8.07
N LEU A 137 10.13 14.13 7.97
CA LEU A 137 10.33 13.20 9.07
C LEU A 137 11.32 13.78 10.08
N LYS A 138 10.93 13.86 11.34
CA LYS A 138 11.82 14.27 12.44
C LYS A 138 12.96 13.29 12.64
N VAL A 139 14.07 13.75 13.20
CA VAL A 139 15.12 12.85 13.65
C VAL A 139 14.57 11.93 14.76
N GLY A 140 14.75 10.63 14.60
CA GLY A 140 14.13 9.62 15.47
C GLY A 140 12.67 9.29 15.12
N GLY A 141 12.12 9.90 14.10
CA GLY A 141 10.80 9.56 13.56
C GLY A 141 10.80 8.23 12.79
N VAL A 142 9.62 7.70 12.53
CA VAL A 142 9.41 6.37 11.94
C VAL A 142 8.62 6.45 10.65
N VAL A 143 9.06 5.70 9.64
CA VAL A 143 8.29 5.44 8.42
C VAL A 143 7.82 4.00 8.42
N TYR A 144 6.51 3.80 8.27
CA TYR A 144 5.92 2.50 7.98
C TYR A 144 5.60 2.40 6.49
N VAL A 145 6.08 1.34 5.84
CA VAL A 145 5.77 1.07 4.43
C VAL A 145 5.44 -0.40 4.25
N SER A 146 4.25 -0.68 3.67
CA SER A 146 3.96 -2.01 3.13
C SER A 146 4.05 -2.01 1.61
N TYR A 147 4.57 -3.10 1.06
CA TYR A 147 4.74 -3.25 -0.39
C TYR A 147 4.79 -4.73 -0.80
N ASN A 148 4.58 -5.01 -2.07
CA ASN A 148 4.68 -6.35 -2.61
C ASN A 148 6.14 -6.75 -2.74
N THR A 149 6.57 -7.74 -1.95
CA THR A 149 7.98 -8.13 -1.86
C THR A 149 8.35 -9.26 -2.83
N GLN A 150 9.58 -9.19 -3.34
CA GLN A 150 10.20 -10.32 -4.02
C GLN A 150 11.09 -11.08 -3.01
N PRO A 151 11.19 -12.43 -3.13
CA PRO A 151 10.71 -13.28 -4.24
C PRO A 151 9.23 -13.69 -4.15
N GLY A 152 8.51 -13.43 -3.07
CA GLY A 152 7.15 -13.93 -2.83
C GLY A 152 6.15 -13.60 -3.93
N TRP A 153 6.24 -12.40 -4.51
CA TRP A 153 5.38 -11.95 -5.60
C TRP A 153 5.90 -12.29 -7.01
N ALA A 154 7.15 -12.78 -7.14
CA ALA A 154 7.76 -13.04 -8.44
C ALA A 154 6.92 -13.95 -9.36
N PRO A 155 6.33 -15.08 -8.87
CA PRO A 155 5.50 -15.93 -9.72
C PRO A 155 4.21 -15.26 -10.22
N MET A 156 3.76 -14.18 -9.57
CA MET A 156 2.54 -13.48 -9.98
C MET A 156 2.78 -12.46 -11.10
N ILE A 157 4.02 -12.04 -11.33
CA ILE A 157 4.34 -11.00 -12.32
C ILE A 157 3.86 -11.37 -13.74
N PRO A 158 4.21 -12.52 -14.32
CA PRO A 158 3.73 -12.87 -15.65
C PRO A 158 2.21 -13.03 -15.74
N ILE A 159 1.57 -13.46 -14.67
CA ILE A 159 0.11 -13.59 -14.63
C ILE A 159 -0.54 -12.21 -14.62
N ARG A 160 -0.03 -11.29 -13.82
CA ARG A 160 -0.51 -9.91 -13.80
C ARG A 160 -0.37 -9.24 -15.16
N ASP A 161 0.77 -9.43 -15.83
CA ASP A 161 0.99 -8.89 -17.16
C ASP A 161 -0.03 -9.44 -18.17
N LEU A 162 -0.29 -10.76 -18.16
CA LEU A 162 -1.34 -11.36 -18.98
C LEU A 162 -2.75 -10.82 -18.67
N LEU A 163 -3.06 -10.53 -17.39
CA LEU A 163 -4.34 -9.92 -17.01
C LEU A 163 -4.48 -8.51 -17.60
N THR A 164 -3.43 -7.70 -17.55
CA THR A 164 -3.45 -6.35 -18.12
C THR A 164 -3.44 -6.36 -19.63
N ASP A 165 -2.65 -7.23 -20.26
CA ASP A 165 -2.63 -7.39 -21.72
C ASP A 165 -4.01 -7.81 -22.26
N HIS A 166 -4.69 -8.73 -21.56
CA HIS A 166 -6.07 -9.12 -21.90
C HIS A 166 -7.02 -7.93 -21.78
N ARG A 167 -6.95 -7.16 -20.68
CA ARG A 167 -7.76 -5.96 -20.53
C ARG A 167 -7.54 -5.00 -21.71
N ASP A 168 -6.28 -4.70 -22.02
CA ASP A 168 -5.94 -3.64 -22.96
C ASP A 168 -6.20 -4.05 -24.42
N SER A 169 -6.17 -5.37 -24.73
CA SER A 169 -6.29 -5.88 -26.09
C SER A 169 -7.63 -6.53 -26.42
N MET A 170 -8.35 -7.08 -25.43
CA MET A 170 -9.49 -7.96 -25.64
C MET A 170 -10.81 -7.45 -25.05
N THR A 171 -10.77 -6.38 -24.23
CA THR A 171 -12.01 -5.80 -23.70
C THR A 171 -12.45 -4.58 -24.51
N ALA A 172 -13.76 -4.41 -24.65
CA ALA A 172 -14.31 -3.26 -25.37
C ALA A 172 -14.02 -1.95 -24.65
N GLU A 173 -13.69 -0.91 -25.43
CA GLU A 173 -13.57 0.45 -24.88
C GLU A 173 -14.86 0.85 -24.15
N GLY A 174 -14.71 1.41 -22.94
CA GLY A 174 -15.84 1.81 -22.09
C GLY A 174 -16.42 0.70 -21.22
N SER A 175 -15.91 -0.53 -21.27
CA SER A 175 -16.23 -1.54 -20.26
C SER A 175 -15.72 -1.08 -18.89
N GLY A 176 -16.58 -1.09 -17.85
CA GLY A 176 -16.15 -0.75 -16.49
C GLY A 176 -15.11 -1.73 -15.94
N SER A 177 -14.26 -1.27 -15.03
CA SER A 177 -13.16 -2.06 -14.46
C SER A 177 -13.60 -3.41 -13.90
N VAL A 178 -14.77 -3.52 -13.28
CA VAL A 178 -15.31 -4.78 -12.74
C VAL A 178 -15.53 -5.84 -13.84
N ALA A 179 -16.09 -5.43 -14.99
CA ALA A 179 -16.30 -6.34 -16.11
C ALA A 179 -14.98 -6.78 -16.73
N GLN A 180 -14.03 -5.87 -16.88
CA GLN A 180 -12.69 -6.14 -17.39
C GLN A 180 -11.94 -7.15 -16.50
N VAL A 181 -11.99 -6.97 -15.18
CA VAL A 181 -11.43 -7.94 -14.19
C VAL A 181 -12.06 -9.32 -14.39
N GLY A 182 -13.39 -9.39 -14.52
CA GLY A 182 -14.11 -10.66 -14.73
C GLY A 182 -13.60 -11.39 -15.97
N ALA A 183 -13.59 -10.71 -17.12
CA ALA A 183 -13.16 -11.28 -18.39
C ALA A 183 -11.68 -11.73 -18.38
N ALA A 184 -10.79 -10.94 -17.78
CA ALA A 184 -9.37 -11.29 -17.67
C ALA A 184 -9.14 -12.52 -16.77
N LEU A 185 -9.86 -12.63 -15.65
CA LEU A 185 -9.78 -13.81 -14.78
C LEU A 185 -10.31 -15.07 -15.45
N GLU A 186 -11.42 -14.99 -16.19
CA GLU A 186 -11.93 -16.12 -16.97
C GLU A 186 -10.95 -16.57 -18.07
N PHE A 187 -10.26 -15.62 -18.69
CA PHE A 187 -9.20 -15.91 -19.66
C PHE A 187 -8.05 -16.67 -19.01
N ILE A 188 -7.51 -16.19 -17.89
CA ILE A 188 -6.40 -16.84 -17.18
C ILE A 188 -6.82 -18.25 -16.71
N GLU A 189 -8.04 -18.43 -16.21
CA GLU A 189 -8.53 -19.74 -15.80
C GLU A 189 -8.50 -20.74 -16.97
N ARG A 190 -9.09 -20.38 -18.11
CA ARG A 190 -9.07 -21.23 -19.32
C ARG A 190 -7.63 -21.52 -19.78
N LEU A 191 -6.72 -20.56 -19.64
CA LEU A 191 -5.31 -20.78 -19.95
C LEU A 191 -4.67 -21.78 -18.97
N LEU A 192 -4.99 -21.72 -17.70
CA LEU A 192 -4.46 -22.66 -16.70
C LEU A 192 -5.07 -24.06 -16.81
N ASP A 193 -6.31 -24.19 -17.26
CA ASP A 193 -7.00 -25.48 -17.44
C ASP A 193 -6.31 -26.38 -18.49
N VAL A 194 -5.62 -25.79 -19.47
CA VAL A 194 -4.80 -26.56 -20.42
C VAL A 194 -3.43 -26.98 -19.85
N ASN A 195 -3.21 -26.73 -18.56
CA ASN A 195 -2.03 -27.12 -17.83
C ASN A 195 -0.71 -26.72 -18.51
N PRO A 196 -0.47 -25.42 -18.78
CA PRO A 196 0.72 -24.93 -19.45
C PRO A 196 1.96 -25.21 -18.61
N THR A 197 3.13 -25.21 -19.27
CA THR A 197 4.41 -25.45 -18.58
C THR A 197 4.62 -24.49 -17.40
N TYR A 198 4.21 -23.24 -17.54
CA TYR A 198 4.30 -22.27 -16.46
C TYR A 198 3.55 -22.72 -15.19
N ALA A 199 2.32 -23.22 -15.33
CA ALA A 199 1.53 -23.74 -14.20
C ALA A 199 2.17 -24.97 -13.56
N LYS A 200 2.77 -25.85 -14.38
CA LYS A 200 3.46 -27.05 -13.90
C LYS A 200 4.67 -26.73 -13.02
N VAL A 201 5.43 -25.71 -13.37
CA VAL A 201 6.62 -25.29 -12.60
C VAL A 201 6.31 -24.31 -11.46
N ASN A 202 5.10 -23.75 -11.44
CA ASN A 202 4.61 -22.83 -10.44
C ASN A 202 3.24 -23.26 -9.89
N PRO A 203 3.11 -24.42 -9.23
CA PRO A 203 1.81 -24.98 -8.83
C PRO A 203 1.01 -24.07 -7.90
N LEU A 204 1.68 -23.26 -7.08
CA LEU A 204 1.03 -22.29 -6.18
C LEU A 204 0.26 -21.20 -6.92
N ILE A 205 0.57 -20.94 -8.19
CA ILE A 205 -0.15 -19.96 -8.99
C ILE A 205 -1.59 -20.41 -9.26
N VAL A 206 -1.79 -21.69 -9.53
CA VAL A 206 -3.14 -22.25 -9.79
C VAL A 206 -4.03 -22.05 -8.57
N GLU A 207 -3.51 -22.37 -7.38
CA GLU A 207 -4.25 -22.17 -6.13
C GLU A 207 -4.50 -20.67 -5.84
N ARG A 208 -3.53 -19.82 -6.12
CA ARG A 208 -3.68 -18.37 -5.95
C ARG A 208 -4.76 -17.79 -6.87
N ILE A 209 -4.82 -18.20 -8.13
CA ILE A 209 -5.87 -17.74 -9.05
C ILE A 209 -7.26 -18.19 -8.59
N LYS A 210 -7.39 -19.42 -8.10
CA LYS A 210 -8.65 -19.88 -7.50
C LYS A 210 -9.09 -19.03 -6.31
N GLN A 211 -8.15 -18.66 -5.42
CA GLN A 211 -8.42 -17.78 -4.27
C GLN A 211 -8.80 -16.36 -4.73
N ILE A 212 -8.08 -15.78 -5.69
CA ILE A 212 -8.37 -14.47 -6.25
C ILE A 212 -9.80 -14.40 -6.78
N LYS A 213 -10.29 -15.42 -7.44
CA LYS A 213 -11.66 -15.47 -7.99
C LYS A 213 -12.75 -15.28 -6.93
N THR A 214 -12.51 -15.64 -5.70
CA THR A 214 -13.47 -15.50 -4.59
C THR A 214 -13.44 -14.11 -3.94
N GLN A 215 -12.46 -13.28 -4.29
CA GLN A 215 -12.29 -11.95 -3.71
C GLN A 215 -13.22 -10.90 -4.36
N ASN A 216 -13.38 -9.79 -3.66
CA ASN A 216 -14.14 -8.65 -4.14
C ASN A 216 -13.55 -8.10 -5.44
N ARG A 217 -14.37 -7.89 -6.48
CA ARG A 217 -13.92 -7.42 -7.80
C ARG A 217 -13.33 -6.01 -7.77
N ASN A 218 -13.84 -5.14 -6.91
CA ASN A 218 -13.27 -3.80 -6.73
C ASN A 218 -11.84 -3.89 -6.18
N TYR A 219 -11.63 -4.73 -5.15
CA TYR A 219 -10.29 -4.99 -4.63
C TYR A 219 -9.34 -5.50 -5.72
N LEU A 220 -9.78 -6.48 -6.53
CA LEU A 220 -8.95 -7.05 -7.59
C LEU A 220 -8.59 -6.05 -8.68
N ALA A 221 -9.50 -5.11 -8.99
CA ALA A 221 -9.20 -4.05 -9.95
C ALA A 221 -8.05 -3.16 -9.44
N HIS A 222 -8.11 -2.73 -8.20
CA HIS A 222 -7.04 -1.93 -7.59
C HIS A 222 -5.75 -2.73 -7.38
N GLU A 223 -5.81 -4.03 -7.12
CA GLU A 223 -4.64 -4.87 -6.90
C GLU A 223 -3.88 -5.18 -8.18
N TYR A 224 -4.59 -5.48 -9.28
CA TYR A 224 -3.96 -6.04 -10.49
C TYR A 224 -4.03 -5.17 -11.73
N PHE A 225 -4.86 -4.12 -11.78
CA PHE A 225 -5.13 -3.39 -13.02
C PHE A 225 -4.68 -1.93 -13.00
N ASN A 226 -4.06 -1.45 -11.93
CA ASN A 226 -3.36 -0.17 -11.98
C ASN A 226 -2.24 -0.21 -13.02
N ARG A 227 -1.99 0.92 -13.68
CA ARG A 227 -0.91 1.02 -14.69
C ARG A 227 0.44 0.67 -14.07
N ASP A 228 0.76 1.29 -12.95
CA ASP A 228 2.00 1.05 -12.24
C ASP A 228 1.83 -0.09 -11.22
N TRP A 229 2.73 -1.04 -11.28
CA TRP A 229 2.86 -2.11 -10.30
C TRP A 229 4.29 -2.64 -10.28
N ALA A 230 4.97 -2.50 -9.17
CA ALA A 230 6.39 -2.83 -9.04
C ALA A 230 6.69 -3.57 -7.73
N PRO A 231 6.50 -4.90 -7.69
CA PRO A 231 7.06 -5.71 -6.62
C PRO A 231 8.58 -5.60 -6.60
N MET A 232 9.18 -5.47 -5.43
CA MET A 232 10.63 -5.29 -5.35
C MET A 232 11.25 -6.02 -4.17
N SER A 233 12.55 -6.27 -4.25
CA SER A 233 13.33 -6.81 -3.15
C SER A 233 13.50 -5.79 -2.03
N PHE A 234 13.79 -6.27 -0.82
CA PHE A 234 14.12 -5.41 0.31
C PHE A 234 15.29 -4.48 0.00
N SER A 235 16.35 -4.97 -0.64
CA SER A 235 17.51 -4.14 -1.00
C SER A 235 17.14 -2.99 -1.94
N ARG A 236 16.25 -3.25 -2.92
CA ARG A 236 15.76 -2.19 -3.80
C ARG A 236 14.90 -1.16 -3.06
N MET A 237 14.06 -1.63 -2.13
CA MET A 237 13.29 -0.74 -1.26
C MET A 237 14.20 0.13 -0.39
N ALA A 238 15.21 -0.47 0.26
CA ALA A 238 16.20 0.25 1.05
C ALA A 238 16.91 1.33 0.22
N SER A 239 17.35 0.98 -1.01
CA SER A 239 18.01 1.94 -1.91
C SER A 239 17.12 3.15 -2.27
N TRP A 240 15.81 2.97 -2.39
CA TRP A 240 14.90 4.10 -2.57
C TRP A 240 14.92 5.06 -1.39
N LEU A 241 15.04 4.53 -0.18
CA LEU A 241 14.98 5.30 1.08
C LEU A 241 16.33 5.87 1.52
N ASP A 242 17.43 5.44 0.91
CA ASP A 242 18.79 5.93 1.22
C ASP A 242 18.90 7.46 1.13
N SER A 243 18.26 8.06 0.11
CA SER A 243 18.28 9.52 -0.07
C SER A 243 17.51 10.28 1.02
N ALA A 244 16.57 9.63 1.70
CA ALA A 244 15.89 10.16 2.87
C ALA A 244 16.70 10.00 4.16
N LYS A 245 17.87 9.35 4.11
CA LYS A 245 18.76 9.10 5.26
C LYS A 245 18.08 8.31 6.39
N ILE A 246 17.23 7.37 6.03
CA ILE A 246 16.59 6.45 6.96
C ILE A 246 17.12 5.04 6.73
N SER A 247 17.14 4.25 7.79
CA SER A 247 17.57 2.85 7.77
C SER A 247 16.45 1.94 8.25
N PHE A 248 16.49 0.68 7.83
CA PHE A 248 15.58 -0.33 8.36
C PHE A 248 15.82 -0.53 9.87
N ALA A 249 14.74 -0.49 10.62
CA ALA A 249 14.77 -0.76 12.06
C ALA A 249 14.26 -2.18 12.34
N VAL A 250 12.98 -2.44 12.07
CA VAL A 250 12.31 -3.71 12.42
C VAL A 250 11.15 -4.02 11.46
N SER A 251 10.66 -5.26 11.47
CA SER A 251 9.36 -5.59 10.88
C SER A 251 8.23 -4.97 11.70
N ALA A 252 7.25 -4.35 11.01
CA ALA A 252 6.04 -3.85 11.66
C ALA A 252 5.13 -4.97 12.18
N ALA A 253 5.24 -6.17 11.62
CA ALA A 253 4.67 -7.40 12.15
C ALA A 253 5.56 -7.93 13.29
N TYR A 254 5.43 -7.37 14.48
CA TYR A 254 6.33 -7.62 15.60
C TYR A 254 6.48 -9.11 15.99
N LEU A 255 5.48 -9.96 15.71
CA LEU A 255 5.60 -11.41 15.90
C LEU A 255 6.64 -12.05 14.99
N GLU A 256 6.93 -11.47 13.83
CA GLU A 256 7.99 -11.92 12.92
C GLU A 256 9.40 -11.71 13.49
N GLN A 257 9.53 -10.88 14.52
CA GLN A 257 10.80 -10.64 15.22
C GLN A 257 11.10 -11.73 16.28
N LEU A 258 10.16 -12.67 16.50
CA LEU A 258 10.29 -13.72 17.49
C LEU A 258 10.89 -14.98 16.83
N ASP A 259 12.21 -15.11 16.83
CA ASP A 259 12.90 -16.25 16.24
C ASP A 259 12.31 -17.62 16.64
N PRO A 260 11.97 -17.88 17.93
CA PRO A 260 11.40 -19.17 18.32
C PRO A 260 10.02 -19.49 17.72
N MET A 261 9.31 -18.47 17.22
CA MET A 261 8.00 -18.64 16.57
C MET A 261 8.12 -18.81 15.06
N ASN A 262 9.20 -18.32 14.45
CA ASN A 262 9.35 -18.23 13.02
C ASN A 262 10.43 -19.13 12.44
N LEU A 263 11.41 -19.53 13.25
CA LEU A 263 12.57 -20.29 12.84
C LEU A 263 12.69 -21.60 13.61
N THR A 264 13.23 -22.64 12.96
CA THR A 264 13.67 -23.86 13.67
C THR A 264 14.98 -23.59 14.43
N LYS A 265 15.34 -24.47 15.35
CA LYS A 265 16.61 -24.35 16.09
C LYS A 265 17.82 -24.32 15.16
N GLU A 266 17.77 -25.07 14.06
CA GLU A 266 18.83 -25.13 13.04
C GLU A 266 18.91 -23.84 12.22
N GLN A 267 17.79 -23.10 12.08
CA GLN A 267 17.75 -21.82 11.33
C GLN A 267 18.23 -20.63 12.18
N VAL A 268 18.18 -20.74 13.51
CA VAL A 268 18.66 -19.71 14.45
C VAL A 268 20.17 -19.78 14.63
N ALA A 269 20.77 -20.97 14.46
CA ALA A 269 22.21 -21.22 14.59
C ALA A 269 22.99 -20.71 13.36
#